data_2ca830f585f7bca2ea3f288d04b698fc
#
_entry.id   2ca830f585f7bca2ea3f288d04b698fc
#
_cell.length_a   1.000
_cell.length_b   1.000
_cell.length_c   1.000
_cell.angle_alpha   90.00
_cell.angle_beta   90.00
_cell.angle_gamma   90.00
#
_symmetry.space_group_name_H-M   'P 1'
#
loop_
_entity.id
_entity.type
_entity.pdbx_description
1 polymer ?
#
loop_
_entity_poly.entity_id
_entity_poly.type
_entity_poly.pdbx_seq_one_letter_code
_entity_poly.pdbx_strand_id
1 'polypeptide(L)'
;MNTNNTYSSICWLRHDLRLSDNPALLNAIEQGDTLIVYIYDNINSDESTMMGQASKWWLHHSLTSLDLSLNNRLSIFMGDPHTILAKLSKTHKVKNIYWNRCYEPWIIKRDKNIKKSLQENGVNVETTNASLLWEPWEIHKEDQTPYLVFTPFFKRGCLNALPPRVPLKAVSYTHLRAHET
;
A
#
# COMPACT_ATOMS: atom_id res chain seq x y z
N MET A 1 -2.50 5.24 -28.62
CA MET A 1 -2.08 5.56 -27.24
C MET A 1 -0.61 5.24 -27.13
N ASN A 2 0.26 6.25 -27.09
CA ASN A 2 1.71 6.09 -26.99
C ASN A 2 2.05 5.63 -25.57
N THR A 3 2.41 4.36 -25.41
CA THR A 3 2.63 3.71 -24.11
C THR A 3 4.11 3.58 -23.74
N ASN A 4 4.94 4.53 -24.09
CA ASN A 4 6.36 4.52 -23.72
C ASN A 4 6.67 5.35 -22.45
N ASN A 5 5.71 5.51 -21.54
CA ASN A 5 5.98 6.10 -20.24
C ASN A 5 6.73 5.08 -19.37
N THR A 6 8.02 5.26 -19.20
CA THR A 6 8.84 4.49 -18.27
C THR A 6 8.72 5.10 -16.88
N TYR A 7 8.09 4.39 -15.96
CA TYR A 7 8.05 4.78 -14.54
C TYR A 7 9.23 4.18 -13.79
N SER A 8 9.76 4.89 -12.82
CA SER A 8 10.82 4.40 -11.93
C SER A 8 10.27 3.41 -10.90
N SER A 9 9.03 3.61 -10.49
CA SER A 9 8.37 2.81 -9.46
C SER A 9 6.86 2.69 -9.66
N ILE A 10 6.26 1.73 -8.97
CA ILE A 10 4.81 1.63 -8.76
C ILE A 10 4.52 1.80 -7.28
N CYS A 11 3.54 2.64 -6.93
CA CYS A 11 2.93 2.69 -5.60
C CYS A 11 1.53 2.08 -5.66
N TRP A 12 1.34 0.93 -4.99
CA TRP A 12 0.04 0.27 -4.91
C TRP A 12 -0.68 0.69 -3.63
N LEU A 13 -1.66 1.59 -3.77
CA LEU A 13 -2.55 2.05 -2.69
C LEU A 13 -3.67 1.03 -2.44
N ARG A 14 -4.09 0.91 -1.17
CA ARG A 14 -5.13 -0.05 -0.75
C ARG A 14 -6.08 0.59 0.25
N HIS A 15 -5.94 0.32 1.58
CA HIS A 15 -6.74 0.95 2.65
C HIS A 15 -6.19 2.32 3.06
N ASP A 16 -5.06 2.73 2.52
CA ASP A 16 -4.27 3.91 2.84
C ASP A 16 -4.45 5.04 1.80
N LEU A 17 -5.71 5.33 1.45
CA LEU A 17 -6.07 6.33 0.44
C LEU A 17 -5.83 7.76 0.93
N ARG A 18 -4.54 8.10 1.18
CA ARG A 18 -4.12 9.41 1.68
C ARG A 18 -2.72 9.80 1.19
N LEU A 19 -2.47 11.10 1.11
CA LEU A 19 -1.16 11.67 0.71
C LEU A 19 -0.24 11.94 1.91
N SER A 20 -0.82 12.19 3.08
CA SER A 20 -0.06 12.40 4.32
C SER A 20 0.19 11.11 5.04
N ASP A 21 1.32 11.01 5.72
CA ASP A 21 1.71 9.85 6.51
C ASP A 21 1.58 8.52 5.74
N ASN A 22 2.05 8.53 4.50
CA ASN A 22 2.05 7.37 3.61
C ASN A 22 3.48 6.98 3.21
N PRO A 23 4.15 6.12 3.98
CA PRO A 23 5.55 5.77 3.73
C PRO A 23 5.78 5.11 2.37
N ALA A 24 4.88 4.22 1.93
CA ALA A 24 5.03 3.57 0.63
C ALA A 24 4.96 4.58 -0.53
N LEU A 25 4.06 5.55 -0.44
CA LEU A 25 3.95 6.60 -1.45
C LEU A 25 5.19 7.50 -1.45
N LEU A 26 5.69 7.88 -0.27
CA LEU A 26 6.89 8.70 -0.16
C LEU A 26 8.11 7.97 -0.74
N ASN A 27 8.36 6.74 -0.32
CA ASN A 27 9.49 5.93 -0.82
C ASN A 27 9.41 5.72 -2.34
N ALA A 28 8.21 5.51 -2.88
CA ALA A 28 8.02 5.37 -4.32
C ALA A 28 8.39 6.64 -5.08
N ILE A 29 7.93 7.79 -4.62
CA ILE A 29 8.17 9.08 -5.27
C ILE A 29 9.63 9.51 -5.20
N GLU A 30 10.33 9.17 -4.13
CA GLU A 30 11.78 9.42 -4.01
C GLU A 30 12.61 8.68 -5.07
N GLN A 31 12.07 7.61 -5.68
CA GLN A 31 12.72 6.92 -6.80
C GLN A 31 12.55 7.64 -8.15
N GLY A 32 11.70 8.65 -8.23
CA GLY A 32 11.38 9.40 -9.45
C GLY A 32 9.93 9.20 -9.91
N ASP A 33 9.71 9.16 -11.22
CA ASP A 33 8.37 9.03 -11.79
C ASP A 33 7.66 7.77 -11.31
N THR A 34 6.54 7.97 -10.62
CA THR A 34 5.81 6.90 -9.95
C THR A 34 4.43 6.70 -10.57
N LEU A 35 4.13 5.45 -10.94
CA LEU A 35 2.78 5.03 -11.31
C LEU A 35 1.99 4.73 -10.02
N ILE A 36 1.02 5.58 -9.70
CA ILE A 36 0.16 5.39 -8.53
C ILE A 36 -1.04 4.57 -8.94
N VAL A 37 -1.23 3.41 -8.33
CA VAL A 37 -2.28 2.47 -8.70
C VAL A 37 -3.18 2.12 -7.52
N TYR A 38 -4.47 1.97 -7.82
CA TYR A 38 -5.43 1.29 -6.97
C TYR A 38 -5.99 0.09 -7.73
N ILE A 39 -6.05 -1.07 -7.10
CA ILE A 39 -6.59 -2.30 -7.72
C ILE A 39 -7.79 -2.76 -6.89
N TYR A 40 -8.98 -2.71 -7.51
CA TYR A 40 -10.19 -3.28 -6.94
C TYR A 40 -10.18 -4.79 -7.19
N ASP A 41 -9.81 -5.56 -6.14
CA ASP A 41 -9.80 -7.01 -6.17
C ASP A 41 -11.23 -7.54 -6.01
N ASN A 42 -11.83 -7.92 -7.11
CA ASN A 42 -13.16 -8.51 -7.17
C ASN A 42 -13.15 -10.03 -7.45
N ILE A 43 -11.97 -10.64 -7.50
CA ILE A 43 -11.79 -12.03 -7.90
C ILE A 43 -11.48 -12.91 -6.67
N ASN A 44 -10.65 -12.40 -5.75
CA ASN A 44 -10.18 -13.16 -4.59
C ASN A 44 -11.03 -12.90 -3.33
N SER A 45 -12.19 -12.27 -3.48
CA SER A 45 -13.11 -12.01 -2.38
C SER A 45 -14.18 -13.13 -2.31
N ASP A 46 -14.17 -13.90 -1.21
CA ASP A 46 -15.29 -14.76 -0.84
C ASP A 46 -16.52 -13.90 -0.50
N GLU A 47 -17.73 -14.48 -0.51
CA GLU A 47 -18.96 -13.75 -0.14
C GLU A 47 -18.83 -13.00 1.19
N SER A 48 -18.09 -13.55 2.16
CA SER A 48 -17.85 -12.96 3.48
C SER A 48 -16.88 -11.75 3.45
N THR A 49 -16.08 -11.61 2.40
CA THR A 49 -15.11 -10.52 2.22
C THR A 49 -15.52 -9.53 1.14
N MET A 50 -16.63 -9.78 0.46
CA MET A 50 -17.16 -8.88 -0.56
C MET A 50 -17.59 -7.54 0.05
N MET A 51 -17.13 -6.47 -0.55
CA MET A 51 -17.50 -5.12 -0.15
C MET A 51 -18.99 -4.85 -0.38
N GLY A 52 -19.71 -4.45 0.67
CA GLY A 52 -21.12 -4.05 0.58
C GLY A 52 -21.34 -2.77 -0.23
N GLN A 53 -22.59 -2.49 -0.61
CA GLN A 53 -22.92 -1.36 -1.49
C GLN A 53 -22.54 0.01 -0.88
N ALA A 54 -22.79 0.22 0.41
CA ALA A 54 -22.40 1.45 1.10
C ALA A 54 -20.87 1.65 1.09
N SER A 55 -20.09 0.58 1.32
CA SER A 55 -18.64 0.64 1.27
C SER A 55 -18.11 0.90 -0.16
N LYS A 56 -18.77 0.34 -1.19
CA LYS A 56 -18.45 0.63 -2.59
C LYS A 56 -18.71 2.10 -2.94
N TRP A 57 -19.82 2.63 -2.47
CA TRP A 57 -20.16 4.05 -2.66
C TRP A 57 -19.11 4.95 -1.98
N TRP A 58 -18.75 4.64 -0.74
CA TRP A 58 -17.70 5.36 -0.02
C TRP A 58 -16.33 5.28 -0.72
N LEU A 59 -15.96 4.09 -1.18
CA LEU A 59 -14.72 3.86 -1.92
C LEU A 59 -14.67 4.71 -3.21
N HIS A 60 -15.78 4.76 -3.97
CA HIS A 60 -15.87 5.58 -5.16
C HIS A 60 -15.54 7.05 -4.88
N HIS A 61 -16.16 7.63 -3.85
CA HIS A 61 -15.91 9.03 -3.47
C HIS A 61 -14.51 9.24 -2.92
N SER A 62 -13.97 8.28 -2.17
CA SER A 62 -12.60 8.35 -1.66
C SER A 62 -11.57 8.33 -2.78
N LEU A 63 -11.75 7.46 -3.77
CA LEU A 63 -10.86 7.39 -4.95
C LEU A 63 -10.98 8.65 -5.81
N THR A 64 -12.18 9.17 -6.01
CA THR A 64 -12.39 10.43 -6.75
C THR A 64 -11.70 11.60 -6.05
N SER A 65 -11.86 11.73 -4.74
CA SER A 65 -11.19 12.79 -3.96
C SER A 65 -9.67 12.66 -3.99
N LEU A 66 -9.16 11.42 -3.89
CA LEU A 66 -7.73 11.15 -3.96
C LEU A 66 -7.16 11.46 -5.36
N ASP A 67 -7.87 11.09 -6.42
CA ASP A 67 -7.44 11.35 -7.80
C ASP A 67 -7.39 12.85 -8.09
N LEU A 68 -8.40 13.62 -7.68
CA LEU A 68 -8.34 15.08 -7.73
C LEU A 68 -7.12 15.62 -6.96
N SER A 69 -6.88 15.06 -5.77
CA SER A 69 -5.72 15.41 -4.96
C SER A 69 -4.39 15.02 -5.58
N LEU A 70 -4.35 14.10 -6.52
CA LEU A 70 -3.20 13.65 -7.30
C LEU A 70 -3.14 14.28 -8.71
N ASN A 71 -3.93 15.32 -8.99
CA ASN A 71 -4.04 15.93 -10.33
C ASN A 71 -4.37 14.91 -11.43
N ASN A 72 -5.36 14.03 -11.17
CA ASN A 72 -5.83 12.98 -12.08
C ASN A 72 -4.73 11.98 -12.50
N ARG A 73 -3.89 11.57 -11.55
CA ARG A 73 -2.79 10.62 -11.80
C ARG A 73 -2.98 9.26 -11.13
N LEU A 74 -4.14 9.02 -10.54
CA LEU A 74 -4.47 7.73 -9.99
C LEU A 74 -4.93 6.79 -11.08
N SER A 75 -4.22 5.69 -11.27
CA SER A 75 -4.65 4.64 -12.20
C SER A 75 -5.44 3.58 -11.45
N ILE A 76 -6.70 3.36 -11.86
CA ILE A 76 -7.60 2.41 -11.21
C ILE A 76 -7.75 1.18 -12.11
N PHE A 77 -7.54 0.00 -11.52
CA PHE A 77 -7.69 -1.29 -12.17
C PHE A 77 -8.71 -2.15 -11.43
N MET A 78 -9.28 -3.14 -12.13
CA MET A 78 -10.16 -4.15 -11.57
C MET A 78 -9.64 -5.53 -11.93
N GLY A 79 -9.54 -6.42 -10.95
CA GLY A 79 -9.12 -7.81 -11.15
C GLY A 79 -8.08 -8.29 -10.15
N ASP A 80 -7.38 -9.37 -10.48
CA ASP A 80 -6.37 -9.97 -9.62
C ASP A 80 -5.12 -9.09 -9.50
N PRO A 81 -4.77 -8.64 -8.29
CA PRO A 81 -3.60 -7.79 -8.06
C PRO A 81 -2.27 -8.40 -8.51
N HIS A 82 -2.11 -9.72 -8.38
CA HIS A 82 -0.90 -10.41 -8.82
C HIS A 82 -0.68 -10.24 -10.34
N THR A 83 -1.70 -10.55 -11.11
CA THR A 83 -1.67 -10.45 -12.59
C THR A 83 -1.47 -9.01 -13.04
N ILE A 84 -2.17 -8.06 -12.42
CA ILE A 84 -2.11 -6.63 -12.78
C ILE A 84 -0.72 -6.06 -12.49
N LEU A 85 -0.18 -6.27 -11.28
CA LEU A 85 1.15 -5.77 -10.91
C LEU A 85 2.27 -6.38 -11.78
N ALA A 86 2.20 -7.68 -12.06
CA ALA A 86 3.14 -8.35 -12.95
C ALA A 86 3.08 -7.80 -14.39
N LYS A 87 1.88 -7.51 -14.90
CA LYS A 87 1.69 -6.89 -16.21
C LYS A 87 2.24 -5.47 -16.25
N LEU A 88 1.91 -4.65 -15.26
CA LEU A 88 2.35 -3.25 -15.18
C LEU A 88 3.87 -3.15 -15.07
N SER A 89 4.50 -3.98 -14.22
CA SER A 89 5.96 -3.98 -14.07
C SER A 89 6.67 -4.30 -15.38
N LYS A 90 6.18 -5.27 -16.16
CA LYS A 90 6.72 -5.61 -17.48
C LYS A 90 6.48 -4.50 -18.51
N THR A 91 5.24 -4.00 -18.59
CA THR A 91 4.85 -2.98 -19.60
C THR A 91 5.66 -1.70 -19.43
N HIS A 92 5.83 -1.24 -18.21
CA HIS A 92 6.52 0.01 -17.90
C HIS A 92 7.99 -0.19 -17.48
N LYS A 93 8.50 -1.44 -17.55
CA LYS A 93 9.88 -1.81 -17.16
C LYS A 93 10.24 -1.35 -15.73
N VAL A 94 9.25 -1.34 -14.82
CA VAL A 94 9.41 -0.91 -13.45
C VAL A 94 10.22 -1.94 -12.65
N LYS A 95 11.19 -1.45 -11.89
CA LYS A 95 12.04 -2.29 -11.03
C LYS A 95 11.67 -2.27 -9.56
N ASN A 96 10.89 -1.29 -9.12
CA ASN A 96 10.55 -1.10 -7.71
C ASN A 96 9.04 -0.95 -7.54
N ILE A 97 8.47 -1.73 -6.62
CA ILE A 97 7.05 -1.64 -6.25
C ILE A 97 6.93 -1.45 -4.75
N TYR A 98 6.09 -0.51 -4.34
CA TYR A 98 5.88 -0.11 -2.95
C TYR A 98 4.43 -0.26 -2.55
N TRP A 99 4.18 -0.77 -1.34
CA TRP A 99 2.86 -0.71 -0.70
C TRP A 99 2.93 -0.74 0.81
N ASN A 100 1.90 -0.24 1.47
CA ASN A 100 1.78 -0.35 2.92
C ASN A 100 1.14 -1.69 3.32
N ARG A 101 1.62 -2.33 4.37
CA ARG A 101 1.10 -3.63 4.83
C ARG A 101 -0.36 -3.53 5.28
N CYS A 102 -1.13 -4.55 4.95
CA CYS A 102 -2.41 -4.88 5.56
C CYS A 102 -2.23 -6.11 6.45
N TYR A 103 -3.00 -6.21 7.53
CA TYR A 103 -2.74 -7.19 8.59
C TYR A 103 -3.81 -8.29 8.69
N GLU A 104 -4.80 -8.28 7.81
CA GLU A 104 -5.77 -9.36 7.69
C GLU A 104 -5.08 -10.64 7.18
N PRO A 105 -5.33 -11.80 7.80
CA PRO A 105 -4.59 -13.04 7.51
C PRO A 105 -4.61 -13.44 6.03
N TRP A 106 -5.75 -13.28 5.36
CA TRP A 106 -5.89 -13.60 3.94
C TRP A 106 -5.10 -12.62 3.03
N ILE A 107 -5.06 -11.32 3.40
CA ILE A 107 -4.27 -10.32 2.67
C ILE A 107 -2.78 -10.61 2.87
N ILE A 108 -2.34 -10.93 4.08
CA ILE A 108 -0.95 -11.28 4.35
C ILE A 108 -0.51 -12.46 3.47
N LYS A 109 -1.33 -13.51 3.39
CA LYS A 109 -1.05 -14.70 2.56
C LYS A 109 -0.95 -14.32 1.08
N ARG A 110 -1.90 -13.56 0.56
CA ARG A 110 -1.91 -13.06 -0.82
C ARG A 110 -0.68 -12.21 -1.12
N ASP A 111 -0.41 -11.23 -0.27
CA ASP A 111 0.69 -10.27 -0.47
C ASP A 111 2.08 -10.94 -0.41
N LYS A 112 2.24 -11.96 0.44
CA LYS A 112 3.46 -12.79 0.45
C LYS A 112 3.69 -13.48 -0.89
N ASN A 113 2.64 -14.05 -1.49
CA ASN A 113 2.72 -14.70 -2.79
C ASN A 113 3.03 -13.71 -3.91
N ILE A 114 2.37 -12.54 -3.91
CA ILE A 114 2.62 -11.48 -4.89
C ILE A 114 4.07 -11.01 -4.79
N LYS A 115 4.54 -10.70 -3.57
CA LYS A 115 5.92 -10.24 -3.33
C LYS A 115 6.92 -11.26 -3.85
N LYS A 116 6.77 -12.54 -3.49
CA LYS A 116 7.65 -13.62 -3.93
C LYS A 116 7.72 -13.69 -5.45
N SER A 117 6.58 -13.75 -6.12
CA SER A 117 6.49 -13.85 -7.58
C SER A 117 7.12 -12.64 -8.29
N LEU A 118 6.89 -11.43 -7.80
CA LEU A 118 7.51 -10.22 -8.37
C LEU A 118 9.04 -10.24 -8.20
N GLN A 119 9.54 -10.64 -7.04
CA GLN A 119 10.96 -10.75 -6.76
C GLN A 119 11.66 -11.82 -7.63
N GLU A 120 11.01 -12.96 -7.85
CA GLU A 120 11.49 -14.01 -8.79
C GLU A 120 11.59 -13.49 -10.23
N ASN A 121 10.80 -12.48 -10.58
CA ASN A 121 10.86 -11.81 -11.89
C ASN A 121 11.77 -10.55 -11.88
N GLY A 122 12.62 -10.38 -10.88
CA GLY A 122 13.62 -9.31 -10.82
C GLY A 122 13.04 -7.94 -10.41
N VAL A 123 11.83 -7.88 -9.86
CA VAL A 123 11.21 -6.65 -9.34
C VAL A 123 11.45 -6.55 -7.84
N ASN A 124 12.06 -5.46 -7.39
CA ASN A 124 12.21 -5.19 -5.96
C ASN A 124 10.87 -4.78 -5.36
N VAL A 125 10.53 -5.35 -4.21
CA VAL A 125 9.27 -5.07 -3.51
C VAL A 125 9.55 -4.65 -2.08
N GLU A 126 9.17 -3.42 -1.76
CA GLU A 126 9.27 -2.86 -0.42
C GLU A 126 7.89 -2.66 0.21
N THR A 127 7.78 -3.03 1.48
CA THR A 127 6.52 -2.90 2.23
C THR A 127 6.74 -2.17 3.54
N THR A 128 5.85 -1.24 3.87
CA THR A 128 5.97 -0.36 5.03
C THR A 128 4.75 -0.44 5.93
N ASN A 129 4.88 0.03 7.17
CA ASN A 129 3.75 0.19 8.08
C ASN A 129 3.16 1.59 7.95
N ALA A 130 1.86 1.68 7.66
CA ALA A 130 1.12 2.94 7.63
C ALA A 130 -0.15 2.94 8.48
N SER A 131 -0.48 1.81 9.12
CA SER A 131 -1.77 1.62 9.78
C SER A 131 -1.67 1.40 11.27
N LEU A 132 -0.52 0.95 11.78
CA LEU A 132 -0.33 0.60 13.17
C LEU A 132 0.72 1.52 13.82
N LEU A 133 0.52 1.86 15.10
CA LEU A 133 1.54 2.54 15.90
C LEU A 133 2.76 1.66 16.08
N TRP A 134 2.52 0.38 16.39
CA TRP A 134 3.52 -0.69 16.46
C TRP A 134 3.02 -1.89 15.68
N GLU A 135 3.93 -2.57 15.02
CA GLU A 135 3.59 -3.82 14.35
C GLU A 135 3.43 -4.99 15.36
N PRO A 136 2.69 -6.06 15.00
CA PRO A 136 2.40 -7.14 15.95
C PRO A 136 3.64 -7.82 16.56
N TRP A 137 4.78 -7.77 15.87
CA TRP A 137 6.06 -8.33 16.34
C TRP A 137 6.90 -7.35 17.18
N GLU A 138 6.48 -6.09 17.32
CA GLU A 138 7.17 -5.09 18.15
C GLU A 138 6.66 -5.09 19.59
N ILE A 139 5.41 -5.50 19.81
CA ILE A 139 4.77 -5.55 21.13
C ILE A 139 4.38 -6.97 21.49
N HIS A 140 5.22 -7.63 22.22
CA HIS A 140 5.03 -9.01 22.72
C HIS A 140 5.50 -9.14 24.16
N LYS A 141 5.18 -10.25 24.81
CA LYS A 141 5.74 -10.62 26.11
C LYS A 141 7.18 -11.10 25.97
N GLU A 142 7.89 -11.30 27.09
CA GLU A 142 9.26 -11.84 27.12
C GLU A 142 9.37 -13.20 26.43
N ASP A 143 8.32 -14.04 26.53
CA ASP A 143 8.22 -15.35 25.90
C ASP A 143 7.84 -15.28 24.39
N GLN A 144 7.83 -14.10 23.78
CA GLN A 144 7.46 -13.81 22.39
C GLN A 144 5.98 -14.08 22.08
N THR A 145 5.14 -14.35 23.06
CA THR A 145 3.70 -14.52 22.87
C THR A 145 2.96 -13.18 22.92
N PRO A 146 1.81 -13.06 22.23
CA PRO A 146 1.03 -11.81 22.27
C PRO A 146 0.37 -11.61 23.65
N TYR A 147 0.12 -10.37 24.00
CA TYR A 147 -0.74 -10.02 25.13
C TYR A 147 -2.20 -10.33 24.77
N LEU A 148 -2.92 -11.00 25.68
CA LEU A 148 -4.34 -11.33 25.51
C LEU A 148 -5.27 -10.35 26.20
N VAL A 149 -4.75 -9.47 27.08
CA VAL A 149 -5.52 -8.52 27.91
C VAL A 149 -4.95 -7.12 27.70
N PHE A 150 -5.83 -6.14 27.53
CA PHE A 150 -5.46 -4.75 27.24
C PHE A 150 -4.53 -4.13 28.28
N THR A 151 -4.82 -4.24 29.57
CA THR A 151 -4.04 -3.55 30.62
C THR A 151 -2.56 -3.96 30.63
N PRO A 152 -2.19 -5.25 30.63
CA PRO A 152 -0.80 -5.64 30.48
C PRO A 152 -0.18 -5.25 29.12
N PHE A 153 -0.94 -5.36 28.03
CA PHE A 153 -0.51 -4.90 26.69
C PHE A 153 -0.12 -3.43 26.73
N PHE A 154 -0.98 -2.57 27.25
CA PHE A 154 -0.71 -1.14 27.31
C PHE A 154 0.41 -0.80 28.30
N LYS A 155 0.32 -1.27 29.58
CA LYS A 155 1.25 -0.86 30.65
C LYS A 155 2.64 -1.48 30.50
N ARG A 156 2.75 -2.74 30.09
CA ARG A 156 4.02 -3.47 29.98
C ARG A 156 4.56 -3.51 28.56
N GLY A 157 3.70 -3.55 27.57
CA GLY A 157 4.05 -3.50 26.17
C GLY A 157 4.22 -2.07 25.66
N CYS A 158 3.12 -1.36 25.39
CA CYS A 158 3.16 -0.08 24.68
C CYS A 158 3.97 1.02 25.42
N LEU A 159 3.79 1.17 26.73
CA LEU A 159 4.49 2.22 27.49
C LEU A 159 6.00 1.97 27.65
N ASN A 160 6.45 0.75 27.48
CA ASN A 160 7.88 0.37 27.55
C ASN A 160 8.52 0.17 26.18
N ALA A 161 7.72 0.21 25.10
CA ALA A 161 8.24 0.11 23.74
C ALA A 161 8.92 1.40 23.30
N LEU A 162 9.72 1.31 22.25
CA LEU A 162 10.21 2.50 21.56
C LEU A 162 9.02 3.33 21.05
N PRO A 163 9.11 4.66 21.07
CA PRO A 163 8.01 5.51 20.57
C PRO A 163 7.68 5.14 19.12
N PRO A 164 6.40 5.22 18.73
CA PRO A 164 6.03 5.05 17.34
C PRO A 164 6.76 6.07 16.46
N ARG A 165 6.92 5.75 15.18
CA ARG A 165 7.52 6.70 14.24
C ARG A 165 6.71 8.01 14.19
N VAL A 166 7.42 9.11 13.97
CA VAL A 166 6.76 10.41 13.74
C VAL A 166 6.00 10.37 12.40
N PRO A 167 4.78 10.94 12.34
CA PRO A 167 4.03 11.03 11.10
C PRO A 167 4.79 11.77 10.01
N LEU A 168 4.70 11.27 8.78
CA LEU A 168 5.35 11.85 7.62
C LEU A 168 4.52 13.02 7.06
N LYS A 169 5.20 14.04 6.54
CA LYS A 169 4.53 15.13 5.83
C LYS A 169 3.81 14.61 4.58
N ALA A 170 2.78 15.34 4.17
CA ALA A 170 2.11 15.06 2.91
C ALA A 170 3.09 15.19 1.73
N VAL A 171 2.94 14.31 0.75
CA VAL A 171 3.69 14.40 -0.49
C VAL A 171 3.21 15.65 -1.24
N SER A 172 4.16 16.50 -1.61
CA SER A 172 3.88 17.69 -2.44
C SER A 172 3.87 17.32 -3.93
N TYR A 173 3.02 17.96 -4.71
CA TYR A 173 2.92 17.79 -6.17
C TYR A 173 4.21 18.06 -6.94
N THR A 174 5.10 18.86 -6.38
CA THR A 174 6.41 19.17 -6.98
C THR A 174 7.29 17.93 -7.13
N HIS A 175 7.00 16.86 -6.37
CA HIS A 175 7.69 15.58 -6.48
C HIS A 175 7.05 14.64 -7.51
N LEU A 176 5.79 14.86 -7.86
CA LEU A 176 5.11 14.17 -8.95
C LEU A 176 5.38 14.99 -10.22
N ARG A 177 6.45 14.71 -10.95
CA ARG A 177 6.73 15.41 -12.21
C ARG A 177 5.52 15.41 -13.12
N ALA A 178 5.14 16.61 -13.61
CA ALA A 178 4.17 16.72 -14.67
C ALA A 178 4.78 16.04 -15.91
N HIS A 179 4.10 15.04 -16.45
CA HIS A 179 4.33 14.73 -17.84
C HIS A 179 3.74 15.90 -18.62
N GLU A 180 4.63 16.76 -19.09
CA GLU A 180 4.26 17.74 -20.10
C GLU A 180 3.69 16.94 -21.29
N THR A 181 2.50 17.34 -21.67
CA THR A 181 1.77 16.85 -22.86
C THR A 181 2.57 17.08 -24.13
#